data_45ffddc8e124f40b67427ba0b9c23944
#
_entry.id   45ffddc8e124f40b67427ba0b9c23944
#
_cell.length_a   1.000
_cell.length_b   1.000
_cell.length_c   1.000
_cell.angle_alpha   90.00
_cell.angle_beta   90.00
_cell.angle_gamma   90.00
#
_symmetry.space_group_name_H-M   'P 1'
#
loop_
_entity.id
_entity.type
_entity.pdbx_description
1 polymer ?
#
loop_
_entity_poly.entity_id
_entity_poly.type
_entity_poly.pdbx_seq_one_letter_code
_entity_poly.pdbx_strand_id
1 'polypeptide(L)'
;VASDEGLAFIDEVEDAPHLFLPRQPPQTTGLARRLDPHAHYIACRWDYDVTPRAMLLEQVALVRALPTGRSLTAFPADWGPHEDTGRVADISPGLMEALGIQTDDEVEVIFPYEKLAIR
;
A
#
# COMPACT_ATOMS: atom_id res chain seq x y z
N VAL A 1 -3.65 -7.59 3.61
CA VAL A 1 -3.53 -8.40 2.41
C VAL A 1 -4.77 -8.29 1.55
N ALA A 2 -4.56 -8.09 0.29
CA ALA A 2 -5.65 -8.01 -0.67
C ALA A 2 -6.33 -9.37 -0.81
N SER A 3 -7.66 -9.39 -0.80
CA SER A 3 -8.44 -10.59 -1.01
C SER A 3 -8.86 -10.70 -2.47
N ASP A 4 -9.32 -11.89 -2.86
CA ASP A 4 -9.87 -12.08 -4.20
C ASP A 4 -11.13 -11.24 -4.45
N GLU A 5 -11.81 -10.86 -3.39
CA GLU A 5 -13.09 -10.16 -3.48
C GLU A 5 -12.97 -8.65 -3.55
N GLY A 6 -11.84 -8.10 -3.10
CA GLY A 6 -11.65 -6.67 -3.13
C GLY A 6 -10.62 -6.18 -2.12
N LEU A 7 -10.63 -4.89 -1.89
CA LEU A 7 -9.74 -4.19 -0.99
C LEU A 7 -10.54 -3.66 0.20
N ALA A 8 -9.88 -3.54 1.34
CA ALA A 8 -10.56 -3.24 2.59
C ALA A 8 -11.25 -1.87 2.61
N PHE A 9 -10.68 -0.87 1.93
CA PHE A 9 -11.25 0.48 1.96
C PHE A 9 -11.32 1.17 0.59
N ILE A 10 -10.94 0.49 -0.47
CA ILE A 10 -11.13 0.97 -1.84
C ILE A 10 -12.29 0.19 -2.43
N ASP A 11 -13.41 0.85 -2.63
CA ASP A 11 -14.63 0.21 -3.11
C ASP A 11 -14.67 0.11 -4.63
N GLU A 12 -14.13 1.12 -5.30
CA GLU A 12 -14.15 1.21 -6.76
C GLU A 12 -12.77 1.62 -7.28
N VAL A 13 -12.48 1.27 -8.52
CA VAL A 13 -11.22 1.66 -9.17
C VAL A 13 -11.06 3.19 -9.18
N GLU A 14 -12.16 3.89 -9.34
CA GLU A 14 -12.17 5.35 -9.40
C GLU A 14 -11.73 6.03 -8.11
N ASP A 15 -11.78 5.31 -6.98
CA ASP A 15 -11.32 5.86 -5.70
C ASP A 15 -9.80 6.05 -5.67
N ALA A 16 -9.07 5.23 -6.42
CA ALA A 16 -7.60 5.29 -6.47
C ALA A 16 -7.10 4.77 -7.83
N PRO A 17 -7.47 5.42 -8.94
CA PRO A 17 -7.19 4.87 -10.28
C PRO A 17 -5.71 4.68 -10.57
N HIS A 18 -4.84 5.43 -9.90
CA HIS A 18 -3.39 5.35 -10.10
C HIS A 18 -2.78 4.05 -9.56
N LEU A 19 -3.53 3.26 -8.80
CA LEU A 19 -3.05 1.99 -8.25
C LEU A 19 -3.42 0.79 -9.11
N PHE A 20 -4.20 0.97 -10.16
CA PHE A 20 -4.74 -0.13 -10.93
C PHE A 20 -4.17 -0.19 -12.33
N LEU A 21 -4.11 -1.40 -12.85
CA LEU A 21 -3.75 -1.62 -14.25
C LEU A 21 -4.84 -1.06 -15.15
N PRO A 22 -4.48 -0.41 -16.28
CA PRO A 22 -5.48 0.12 -17.20
C PRO A 22 -6.27 -0.97 -17.91
N ARG A 23 -5.71 -2.18 -18.04
CA ARG A 23 -6.35 -3.32 -18.64
C ARG A 23 -6.08 -4.55 -17.82
N GLN A 24 -7.05 -5.46 -17.78
CA GLN A 24 -6.94 -6.70 -17.05
C GLN A 24 -6.97 -7.89 -17.99
N PRO A 25 -6.20 -8.93 -17.72
CA PRO A 25 -6.33 -10.18 -18.45
C PRO A 25 -7.77 -10.73 -18.36
N PRO A 26 -8.22 -11.50 -19.35
CA PRO A 26 -9.52 -12.17 -19.24
C PRO A 26 -9.62 -12.97 -17.93
N GLN A 27 -10.81 -13.00 -17.36
CA GLN A 27 -11.13 -13.75 -16.15
C GLN A 27 -10.52 -13.19 -14.87
N THR A 28 -9.90 -12.04 -14.90
CA THR A 28 -9.46 -11.35 -13.70
C THR A 28 -10.68 -10.88 -12.92
N THR A 29 -10.75 -11.20 -11.63
CA THR A 29 -11.86 -10.83 -10.77
C THR A 29 -11.36 -10.19 -9.49
N GLY A 30 -12.18 -9.33 -8.90
CA GLY A 30 -11.87 -8.65 -7.65
C GLY A 30 -10.92 -7.47 -7.84
N LEU A 31 -11.11 -6.44 -7.03
CA LEU A 31 -10.28 -5.23 -7.11
C LEU A 31 -8.81 -5.52 -6.80
N ALA A 32 -8.55 -6.39 -5.82
CA ALA A 32 -7.19 -6.70 -5.41
C ALA A 32 -6.34 -7.23 -6.55
N ARG A 33 -6.94 -8.02 -7.44
CA ARG A 33 -6.22 -8.60 -8.57
C ARG A 33 -5.93 -7.61 -9.68
N ARG A 34 -6.55 -6.44 -9.63
CA ARG A 34 -6.38 -5.40 -10.63
C ARG A 34 -5.29 -4.40 -10.28
N LEU A 35 -4.69 -4.53 -9.09
CA LEU A 35 -3.61 -3.66 -8.67
C LEU A 35 -2.40 -3.79 -9.59
N ASP A 36 -1.79 -2.66 -9.91
CA ASP A 36 -0.56 -2.62 -10.69
C ASP A 36 0.61 -2.99 -9.76
N PRO A 37 1.31 -4.11 -10.00
CA PRO A 37 2.41 -4.50 -9.14
C PRO A 37 3.59 -3.51 -9.17
N HIS A 38 3.68 -2.66 -10.18
CA HIS A 38 4.71 -1.63 -10.27
C HIS A 38 4.37 -0.36 -9.50
N ALA A 39 3.11 -0.17 -9.13
CA ALA A 39 2.73 0.96 -8.31
C ALA A 39 3.27 0.81 -6.87
N HIS A 40 3.46 1.92 -6.19
CA HIS A 40 3.95 1.91 -4.80
C HIS A 40 2.77 2.02 -3.85
N TYR A 41 2.38 0.89 -3.28
CA TYR A 41 1.27 0.83 -2.33
C TYR A 41 1.61 -0.07 -1.15
N ILE A 42 0.88 0.12 -0.06
CA ILE A 42 1.06 -0.66 1.16
C ILE A 42 -0.29 -1.03 1.77
N ALA A 43 -0.26 -2.08 2.57
CA ALA A 43 -1.33 -2.46 3.47
C ALA A 43 -0.77 -2.49 4.89
N CYS A 44 -1.49 -1.90 5.82
CA CYS A 44 -1.19 -1.94 7.24
C CYS A 44 -2.48 -2.20 8.00
N ARG A 45 -2.37 -2.49 9.29
CA ARG A 45 -3.55 -2.65 10.14
C ARG A 45 -4.02 -1.28 10.63
N TRP A 46 -4.63 -0.52 9.72
CA TRP A 46 -5.12 0.82 10.03
C TRP A 46 -6.21 0.77 11.09
N ASP A 47 -6.14 1.69 12.03
CA ASP A 47 -7.23 1.90 12.97
C ASP A 47 -8.15 2.98 12.40
N TYR A 48 -9.30 2.60 11.90
CA TYR A 48 -10.20 3.54 11.22
C TYR A 48 -10.77 4.61 12.15
N ASP A 49 -10.72 4.40 13.47
CA ASP A 49 -11.12 5.43 14.41
C ASP A 49 -10.09 6.56 14.49
N VAL A 50 -8.83 6.23 14.26
CA VAL A 50 -7.72 7.20 14.23
C VAL A 50 -7.45 7.66 12.81
N THR A 51 -7.57 6.75 11.85
CA THR A 51 -7.19 6.96 10.44
C THR A 51 -8.38 6.61 9.56
N PRO A 52 -9.34 7.53 9.38
CA PRO A 52 -10.54 7.26 8.57
C PRO A 52 -10.20 6.94 7.12
N ARG A 53 -11.11 6.22 6.46
CA ARG A 53 -10.95 5.83 5.05
C ARG A 53 -10.62 7.00 4.14
N ALA A 54 -11.28 8.14 4.33
CA ALA A 54 -11.02 9.32 3.51
C ALA A 54 -9.58 9.78 3.61
N MET A 55 -8.98 9.73 4.80
CA MET A 55 -7.58 10.08 5.00
C MET A 55 -6.67 9.10 4.26
N LEU A 56 -6.99 7.80 4.32
CA LEU A 56 -6.21 6.77 3.64
C LEU A 56 -6.23 6.95 2.12
N LEU A 57 -7.33 7.43 1.57
CA LEU A 57 -7.45 7.68 0.14
C LEU A 57 -6.77 8.98 -0.31
N GLU A 58 -6.56 9.93 0.59
CA GLU A 58 -6.04 11.25 0.26
C GLU A 58 -4.59 11.46 0.62
N GLN A 59 -4.06 10.69 1.58
CA GLN A 59 -2.72 10.87 2.12
C GLN A 59 -1.79 9.77 1.66
N VAL A 60 -0.49 10.00 1.82
CA VAL A 60 0.51 8.97 1.55
C VAL A 60 1.25 8.60 2.82
N ALA A 61 1.88 7.44 2.80
CA ALA A 61 2.80 6.99 3.84
C ALA A 61 4.23 7.15 3.37
N LEU A 62 5.15 7.31 4.31
CA LEU A 62 6.57 7.16 4.06
C LEU A 62 6.99 5.77 4.52
N VAL A 63 7.65 5.03 3.64
CA VAL A 63 8.17 3.70 3.95
C VAL A 63 9.69 3.76 3.88
N ARG A 64 10.32 3.45 5.00
CA ARG A 64 11.78 3.39 5.08
C ARG A 64 12.24 1.96 5.24
N ALA A 65 13.12 1.52 4.36
CA ALA A 65 13.72 0.20 4.43
C ALA A 65 14.92 0.24 5.36
N LEU A 66 14.89 -0.49 6.46
CA LEU A 66 15.97 -0.47 7.44
C LEU A 66 17.28 -1.03 6.87
N PRO A 67 17.26 -2.13 6.08
CA PRO A 67 18.52 -2.68 5.55
C PRO A 67 19.27 -1.74 4.61
N THR A 68 18.55 -0.93 3.82
CA THR A 68 19.20 -0.06 2.81
C THR A 68 19.21 1.40 3.19
N GLY A 69 18.36 1.81 4.13
CA GLY A 69 18.19 3.21 4.50
C GLY A 69 17.40 4.02 3.48
N ARG A 70 16.89 3.40 2.42
CA ARG A 70 16.08 4.10 1.42
C ARG A 70 14.69 4.37 1.94
N SER A 71 14.12 5.48 1.52
CA SER A 71 12.75 5.88 1.87
C SER A 71 12.00 6.29 0.62
N LEU A 72 10.76 5.84 0.50
CA LEU A 72 9.87 6.22 -0.60
C LEU A 72 8.45 6.39 -0.05
N THR A 73 7.68 7.22 -0.73
CA THR A 73 6.26 7.35 -0.41
C THR A 73 5.46 6.22 -1.05
N ALA A 74 4.35 5.86 -0.41
CA ALA A 74 3.46 4.82 -0.89
C ALA A 74 2.03 5.18 -0.56
N PHE A 75 1.11 4.67 -1.40
CA PHE A 75 -0.32 4.89 -1.19
C PHE A 75 -0.90 3.75 -0.36
N PRO A 76 -1.66 4.05 0.70
CA PRO A 76 -2.43 3.01 1.36
C PRO A 76 -3.40 2.37 0.37
N ALA A 77 -3.44 1.05 0.33
CA ALA A 77 -4.27 0.33 -0.63
C ALA A 77 -5.19 -0.69 0.04
N ASP A 78 -4.80 -1.24 1.19
CA ASP A 78 -5.56 -2.31 1.81
C ASP A 78 -5.28 -2.36 3.30
N TRP A 79 -5.98 -3.24 4.00
CA TRP A 79 -5.81 -3.51 5.42
C TRP A 79 -5.16 -4.87 5.61
N GLY A 80 -4.19 -4.95 6.49
CA GLY A 80 -3.43 -6.16 6.79
C GLY A 80 -1.95 -5.85 6.84
N PRO A 81 -1.08 -6.84 6.94
CA PRO A 81 -1.35 -8.27 7.09
C PRO A 81 -1.95 -8.60 8.45
N HIS A 82 -2.52 -9.79 8.57
CA HIS A 82 -3.07 -10.24 9.85
C HIS A 82 -1.95 -10.30 10.90
N GLU A 83 -2.26 -9.96 12.13
CA GLU A 83 -1.25 -9.90 13.19
C GLU A 83 -0.52 -11.21 13.43
N ASP A 84 -1.16 -12.35 13.12
CA ASP A 84 -0.55 -13.67 13.25
C ASP A 84 0.66 -13.87 12.36
N THR A 85 0.83 -13.06 11.32
CA THR A 85 1.99 -13.16 10.43
C THR A 85 3.27 -12.60 11.04
N GLY A 86 3.15 -11.82 12.11
CA GLY A 86 4.27 -11.11 12.69
C GLY A 86 4.76 -9.91 11.88
N ARG A 87 4.08 -9.59 10.78
CA ARG A 87 4.43 -8.44 9.94
C ARG A 87 3.59 -7.23 10.29
N VAL A 88 4.17 -6.04 10.08
CA VAL A 88 3.45 -4.77 10.30
C VAL A 88 2.86 -4.21 9.03
N ALA A 89 3.38 -4.61 7.87
CA ALA A 89 2.93 -4.09 6.58
C ALA A 89 3.16 -5.11 5.48
N ASP A 90 2.31 -5.04 4.46
CA ASP A 90 2.53 -5.68 3.17
C ASP A 90 2.81 -4.59 2.15
N ILE A 91 3.86 -4.77 1.36
CA ILE A 91 4.36 -3.77 0.42
C ILE A 91 4.23 -4.29 -1.00
N SER A 92 3.92 -3.40 -1.94
CA SER A 92 3.84 -3.78 -3.35
C SER A 92 5.20 -4.27 -3.87
N PRO A 93 5.20 -5.16 -4.86
CA PRO A 93 6.46 -5.63 -5.47
C PRO A 93 7.32 -4.49 -6.02
N GLY A 94 6.71 -3.51 -6.68
CA GLY A 94 7.43 -2.36 -7.21
C GLY A 94 8.08 -1.51 -6.13
N LEU A 95 7.41 -1.35 -4.98
CA LEU A 95 7.99 -0.62 -3.85
C LEU A 95 9.16 -1.38 -3.24
N MET A 96 9.02 -2.70 -3.07
CA MET A 96 10.13 -3.53 -2.56
C MET A 96 11.36 -3.42 -3.45
N GLU A 97 11.18 -3.52 -4.76
CA GLU A 97 12.27 -3.40 -5.71
C GLU A 97 12.94 -2.03 -5.62
N ALA A 98 12.14 -0.97 -5.58
CA ALA A 98 12.66 0.39 -5.50
C ALA A 98 13.41 0.66 -4.19
N LEU A 99 12.98 0.04 -3.08
CA LEU A 99 13.64 0.14 -1.80
C LEU A 99 14.86 -0.78 -1.69
N GLY A 100 15.01 -1.74 -2.59
CA GLY A 100 16.11 -2.69 -2.58
C GLY A 100 16.00 -3.74 -1.48
N ILE A 101 14.79 -4.16 -1.15
CA ILE A 101 14.53 -5.11 -0.07
C ILE A 101 13.77 -6.33 -0.59
N GLN A 102 13.72 -7.34 0.25
CA GLN A 102 13.03 -8.59 -0.01
C GLN A 102 11.94 -8.81 1.03
N THR A 103 11.11 -9.83 0.78
CA THR A 103 10.07 -10.23 1.73
C THR A 103 10.67 -10.45 3.11
N ASP A 104 9.98 -9.96 4.13
CA ASP A 104 10.35 -10.05 5.55
C ASP A 104 11.51 -9.14 5.99
N ASP A 105 12.07 -8.34 5.10
CA ASP A 105 12.98 -7.28 5.52
C ASP A 105 12.21 -6.22 6.34
N GLU A 106 12.87 -5.65 7.32
CA GLU A 106 12.23 -4.69 8.20
C GLU A 106 12.05 -3.33 7.55
N VAL A 107 10.88 -2.75 7.75
CA VAL A 107 10.54 -1.41 7.31
C VAL A 107 9.94 -0.60 8.44
N GLU A 108 10.01 0.71 8.29
CA GLU A 108 9.33 1.66 9.15
C GLU A 108 8.31 2.40 8.29
N VAL A 109 7.08 2.50 8.80
CA VAL A 109 5.99 3.16 8.08
C VAL A 109 5.49 4.34 8.90
N ILE A 110 5.45 5.51 8.28
CA ILE A 110 4.94 6.74 8.88
C ILE A 110 3.72 7.18 8.10
N PHE A 111 2.59 7.32 8.77
CA PHE A 111 1.36 7.78 8.13
C PHE A 111 0.55 8.68 9.07
N PRO A 112 -0.04 9.76 8.60
CA PRO A 112 0.15 10.34 7.28
C PRO A 112 1.52 10.99 7.16
N TYR A 113 2.07 10.98 5.95
CA TYR A 113 3.32 11.65 5.68
C TYR A 113 3.08 12.86 4.81
N GLU A 114 3.29 14.03 5.36
CA GLU A 114 3.28 15.26 4.59
C GLU A 114 4.69 15.53 4.13
N LYS A 115 4.87 15.40 2.83
CA LYS A 115 6.08 15.88 2.22
C LYS A 115 5.99 17.39 2.24
N LEU A 116 6.59 18.00 3.25
CA LEU A 116 6.58 19.44 3.35
C LEU A 116 7.15 20.02 2.06
N ALA A 117 6.36 20.88 1.45
CA ALA A 117 6.86 21.60 0.31
C ALA A 117 8.08 22.38 0.78
N ILE A 118 9.15 22.16 0.08
CA ILE A 118 10.35 22.93 0.36
C ILE A 118 10.08 24.35 -0.05
N ARG A 119 10.23 25.20 0.88
CA ARG A 119 9.99 26.60 0.65
C ARG A 119 11.21 27.21 0.04
#